data_bdd8ed2dccb1f4df89cba4516aaf8b33
#
_entry.id   bdd8ed2dccb1f4df89cba4516aaf8b33
#
_cell.length_a   1.000
_cell.length_b   1.000
_cell.length_c   1.000
_cell.angle_alpha   90.00
_cell.angle_beta   90.00
_cell.angle_gamma   90.00
#
_symmetry.space_group_name_H-M   'P 1'
#
loop_
_entity.id
_entity.type
_entity.pdbx_description
1 polymer ?
#
loop_
_entity_poly.entity_id
_entity_poly.type
_entity_poly.pdbx_seq_one_letter_code
_entity_poly.pdbx_strand_id
1 'polypeptide(L)'
;MKTSAIFTACFPPALACRPDNTAFANKDTFLENSRPSTNALLFCIIGTEQGAISLKYYLAVDIGASSGRHIVGWNDGGELKTEEVYRFPNGVTELDGHLTWDIDALTGHVKTGIERAREKFGTIESLSVDTWGVDYVLLKGDEALYPCYAYRDSRTDSIIDEVHGKIAFSELHRRTGIQFQPFNTVYQLYADQKAGRLAGVTDFLMIPEYLMYRLCGAKSHEYTNATTGGLVSAATSEYDKEVIAALGLPEGLFRPLQQPGTVIGEYEGMKVVLCATHDTGSAVEGIPMEENAPYISSGTWSLLGIKTPRPITDEASELANWSNEGGVGYNRYQKNIMGMWLVNRLRSELCPDKQFGEIVAEAEASRYEETVDANANAFLAPDSMAAAFDAALSEQPGSVGDYFRCAYRSLALSYMDAVQELERNTGREYGAIYIVGGGAKNAFLNRLTEEATGKKVVALPIEATALGNLKIQMERE
;
A
#
# COMPACT_ATOMS: atom_id res chain seq x y z
N MET A 1 0.66 22.37 18.28
CA MET A 1 -0.79 22.19 18.52
C MET A 1 -1.14 20.85 17.94
N LYS A 2 -1.53 19.89 18.78
CA LYS A 2 -1.84 18.51 18.39
C LYS A 2 -3.25 18.49 17.82
N THR A 3 -3.40 18.21 16.53
CA THR A 3 -4.70 17.92 15.90
C THR A 3 -4.90 16.41 15.93
N SER A 4 -5.74 15.97 16.84
CA SER A 4 -6.28 14.59 16.86
C SER A 4 -7.34 14.52 15.76
N ALA A 5 -7.10 13.74 14.71
CA ALA A 5 -8.09 13.49 13.67
C ALA A 5 -8.97 12.32 14.12
N ILE A 6 -10.22 12.64 14.45
CA ILE A 6 -11.26 11.65 14.75
C ILE A 6 -11.94 11.30 13.42
N PHE A 7 -11.87 10.04 13.02
CA PHE A 7 -12.62 9.51 11.87
C PHE A 7 -13.56 8.41 12.32
N THR A 8 -14.85 8.61 12.07
CA THR A 8 -15.91 7.64 12.34
C THR A 8 -16.09 6.78 11.09
N ALA A 9 -15.61 5.53 11.12
CA ALA A 9 -15.95 4.54 10.11
C ALA A 9 -17.24 3.82 10.57
N CYS A 10 -18.39 4.16 9.96
CA CYS A 10 -19.65 3.46 10.20
C CYS A 10 -19.61 2.10 9.48
N PHE A 11 -19.75 1.02 10.24
CA PHE A 11 -20.10 -0.31 9.72
C PHE A 11 -21.63 -0.45 9.65
N PRO A 12 -22.19 -1.07 8.60
CA PRO A 12 -23.63 -1.31 8.54
C PRO A 12 -24.03 -2.41 9.55
N PRO A 13 -25.19 -2.28 10.22
CA PRO A 13 -25.65 -3.30 11.16
C PRO A 13 -26.14 -4.55 10.43
N ALA A 14 -25.78 -5.71 10.96
CA ALA A 14 -26.24 -7.01 10.52
C ALA A 14 -27.78 -7.12 10.56
N LEU A 15 -28.38 -7.59 9.49
CA LEU A 15 -29.79 -7.93 9.38
C LEU A 15 -30.16 -9.05 10.36
N ALA A 16 -30.94 -8.71 11.39
CA ALA A 16 -31.59 -9.69 12.24
C ALA A 16 -32.94 -10.07 11.64
N CYS A 17 -33.11 -11.36 11.36
CA CYS A 17 -34.37 -11.99 10.98
C CYS A 17 -35.39 -11.86 12.11
N ARG A 18 -36.58 -11.38 11.77
CA ARG A 18 -37.79 -11.48 12.60
C ARG A 18 -38.48 -12.83 12.33
N PRO A 19 -39.06 -13.46 13.34
CA PRO A 19 -40.25 -14.30 13.12
C PRO A 19 -41.52 -13.57 13.55
N ASP A 20 -42.51 -13.58 12.65
CA ASP A 20 -43.90 -13.24 12.92
C ASP A 20 -44.49 -14.25 13.90
N ASN A 21 -45.32 -13.79 14.83
CA ASN A 21 -46.56 -14.46 15.11
C ASN A 21 -47.58 -13.54 15.85
N THR A 22 -48.75 -13.61 15.32
CA THR A 22 -49.97 -12.92 15.63
C THR A 22 -50.71 -13.52 16.85
N ALA A 23 -51.44 -12.68 17.52
CA ALA A 23 -52.83 -12.80 17.89
C ALA A 23 -53.27 -12.84 19.36
N PHE A 24 -54.18 -11.93 19.63
CA PHE A 24 -55.37 -11.95 20.52
C PHE A 24 -55.21 -11.74 22.05
N ALA A 25 -55.57 -10.55 22.50
CA ALA A 25 -56.85 -10.08 23.03
C ALA A 25 -57.17 -10.30 24.52
N ASN A 26 -57.43 -9.19 25.14
CA ASN A 26 -58.47 -8.86 26.14
C ASN A 26 -58.29 -9.05 27.64
N LYS A 27 -58.40 -7.89 28.27
CA LYS A 27 -59.38 -7.44 29.33
C LYS A 27 -59.10 -7.68 30.81
N ASP A 28 -59.06 -6.51 31.41
CA ASP A 28 -59.80 -6.06 32.63
C ASP A 28 -59.39 -6.48 34.05
N THR A 29 -59.01 -5.45 34.77
CA THR A 29 -59.59 -4.86 36.00
C THR A 29 -59.20 -5.36 37.40
N PHE A 30 -59.02 -4.33 38.21
CA PHE A 30 -59.34 -4.07 39.65
C PHE A 30 -58.25 -4.27 40.73
N LEU A 31 -57.81 -3.11 41.29
CA LEU A 31 -57.79 -2.64 42.67
C LEU A 31 -57.46 -3.67 43.81
N GLU A 32 -56.68 -3.43 44.78
CA GLU A 32 -56.58 -2.43 45.83
C GLU A 32 -55.52 -2.81 46.90
N ASN A 33 -54.87 -1.81 47.47
CA ASN A 33 -54.37 -1.64 48.85
C ASN A 33 -53.82 -2.77 49.70
N SER A 34 -52.55 -2.60 50.17
CA SER A 34 -52.26 -2.36 51.58
C SER A 34 -50.74 -2.37 51.88
N ARG A 35 -50.27 -1.42 52.66
CA ARG A 35 -48.94 -1.32 53.33
C ARG A 35 -49.02 -2.02 54.70
N PRO A 36 -47.92 -2.06 55.51
CA PRO A 36 -46.50 -2.45 55.27
C PRO A 36 -46.06 -3.54 56.27
N SER A 37 -44.93 -4.18 56.06
CA SER A 37 -44.13 -4.72 57.18
C SER A 37 -42.66 -4.80 56.80
N THR A 38 -41.86 -4.17 57.65
CA THR A 38 -40.42 -4.22 57.82
C THR A 38 -39.87 -5.64 57.87
N ASN A 39 -38.97 -6.01 57.01
CA ASN A 39 -37.93 -6.98 57.28
C ASN A 39 -36.66 -6.64 56.50
N ALA A 40 -35.62 -6.35 57.24
CA ALA A 40 -34.27 -6.15 56.70
C ALA A 40 -33.76 -7.47 56.11
N LEU A 41 -33.69 -7.53 54.81
CA LEU A 41 -32.94 -8.58 54.10
C LEU A 41 -31.63 -7.99 53.59
N LEU A 42 -30.59 -8.57 54.14
CA LEU A 42 -29.19 -8.42 53.75
C LEU A 42 -29.07 -8.63 52.25
N PHE A 43 -28.96 -7.56 51.45
CA PHE A 43 -28.56 -7.67 50.07
C PHE A 43 -27.07 -8.02 49.98
N CYS A 44 -26.78 -9.27 49.74
CA CYS A 44 -25.52 -9.69 49.16
C CYS A 44 -25.40 -8.94 47.80
N ILE A 45 -24.57 -7.94 47.74
CA ILE A 45 -24.10 -7.33 46.49
C ILE A 45 -23.26 -8.41 45.83
N ILE A 46 -23.90 -9.18 44.91
CA ILE A 46 -23.17 -9.90 43.89
C ILE A 46 -22.68 -8.80 42.95
N GLY A 47 -21.45 -8.37 43.16
CA GLY A 47 -20.75 -7.57 42.18
C GLY A 47 -20.65 -8.40 40.90
N THR A 48 -21.49 -8.11 39.94
CA THR A 48 -21.18 -8.45 38.55
C THR A 48 -19.95 -7.66 38.23
N GLU A 49 -18.78 -8.27 38.28
CA GLU A 49 -17.63 -7.80 37.54
C GLU A 49 -18.08 -7.75 36.08
N GLN A 50 -18.53 -6.60 35.63
CA GLN A 50 -18.45 -6.24 34.22
C GLN A 50 -16.94 -6.22 33.97
N GLY A 51 -16.42 -7.32 33.42
CA GLY A 51 -15.05 -7.40 32.99
C GLY A 51 -14.76 -6.18 32.14
N ALA A 52 -13.89 -5.31 32.58
CA ALA A 52 -13.39 -4.22 31.76
C ALA A 52 -12.92 -4.87 30.46
N ILE A 53 -13.55 -4.52 29.34
CA ILE A 53 -13.11 -4.97 28.01
C ILE A 53 -11.72 -4.38 27.87
N SER A 54 -10.70 -5.22 28.05
CA SER A 54 -9.31 -4.81 27.86
C SER A 54 -9.15 -4.49 26.37
N LEU A 55 -8.81 -3.26 26.05
CA LEU A 55 -8.51 -2.87 24.69
C LEU A 55 -7.30 -3.68 24.19
N LYS A 56 -7.42 -4.26 23.01
CA LYS A 56 -6.32 -4.93 22.32
C LYS A 56 -5.63 -3.93 21.40
N TYR A 57 -4.32 -3.89 21.45
CA TYR A 57 -3.49 -2.98 20.65
C TYR A 57 -2.69 -3.76 19.63
N TYR A 58 -2.63 -3.23 18.40
CA TYR A 58 -1.98 -3.82 17.25
C TYR A 58 -0.97 -2.82 16.69
N LEU A 59 0.16 -3.29 16.20
CA LEU A 59 1.22 -2.43 15.71
C LEU A 59 1.40 -2.64 14.20
N ALA A 60 1.14 -1.60 13.41
CA ALA A 60 1.52 -1.52 12.01
C ALA A 60 2.87 -0.81 11.87
N VAL A 61 3.81 -1.43 11.16
CA VAL A 61 5.10 -0.85 10.78
C VAL A 61 5.06 -0.65 9.26
N ASP A 62 4.86 0.60 8.84
CA ASP A 62 4.73 1.02 7.44
C ASP A 62 6.01 1.75 7.02
N ILE A 63 6.78 1.14 6.11
CA ILE A 63 8.08 1.65 5.66
C ILE A 63 8.03 1.91 4.16
N GLY A 64 7.93 3.17 3.77
CA GLY A 64 8.10 3.58 2.38
C GLY A 64 9.56 3.88 2.03
N ALA A 65 9.83 4.14 0.74
CA ALA A 65 11.17 4.41 0.23
C ALA A 65 11.83 5.69 0.78
N SER A 66 11.08 6.60 1.41
CA SER A 66 11.59 7.89 1.93
C SER A 66 11.40 8.09 3.43
N SER A 67 10.55 7.31 4.07
CA SER A 67 10.29 7.37 5.52
C SER A 67 9.56 6.13 5.99
N GLY A 68 9.75 5.78 7.27
CA GLY A 68 8.97 4.75 7.94
C GLY A 68 8.25 5.29 9.16
N ARG A 69 7.20 4.60 9.57
CA ARG A 69 6.38 4.95 10.74
C ARG A 69 5.82 3.72 11.42
N HIS A 70 5.55 3.88 12.70
CA HIS A 70 4.92 2.87 13.55
C HIS A 70 3.62 3.45 14.07
N ILE A 71 2.52 2.75 13.82
CA ILE A 71 1.17 3.17 14.19
C ILE A 71 0.53 2.08 15.02
N VAL A 72 0.14 2.42 16.25
CA VAL A 72 -0.68 1.54 17.09
C VAL A 72 -2.14 1.77 16.76
N GLY A 73 -2.88 0.69 16.56
CA GLY A 73 -4.32 0.71 16.33
C GLY A 73 -5.08 -0.12 17.37
N TRP A 74 -6.32 0.29 17.65
CA TRP A 74 -7.24 -0.44 18.53
C TRP A 74 -8.70 -0.15 18.15
N ASN A 75 -9.58 -1.08 18.48
CA ASN A 75 -11.01 -0.87 18.32
C ASN A 75 -11.59 -0.28 19.61
N ASP A 76 -12.21 0.89 19.53
CA ASP A 76 -12.88 1.54 20.62
C ASP A 76 -14.37 1.76 20.26
N GLY A 77 -15.22 0.91 20.81
CA GLY A 77 -16.64 0.99 20.58
C GLY A 77 -17.08 0.76 19.12
N GLY A 78 -16.32 -0.01 18.34
CA GLY A 78 -16.58 -0.28 16.91
C GLY A 78 -15.86 0.70 15.97
N GLU A 79 -15.13 1.66 16.49
CA GLU A 79 -14.34 2.62 15.73
C GLU A 79 -12.85 2.28 15.83
N LEU A 80 -12.16 2.19 14.69
CA LEU A 80 -10.72 2.03 14.64
C LEU A 80 -10.04 3.33 15.03
N LYS A 81 -9.35 3.32 16.17
CA LYS A 81 -8.48 4.41 16.63
C LYS A 81 -7.04 4.08 16.30
N THR A 82 -6.27 5.11 15.96
CA THR A 82 -4.85 4.96 15.63
C THR A 82 -4.01 6.06 16.25
N GLU A 83 -2.76 5.72 16.60
CA GLU A 83 -1.78 6.69 17.06
C GLU A 83 -0.39 6.36 16.53
N GLU A 84 0.27 7.35 15.90
CA GLU A 84 1.66 7.24 15.49
C GLU A 84 2.57 7.34 16.72
N VAL A 85 3.42 6.35 16.92
CA VAL A 85 4.33 6.27 18.09
C VAL A 85 5.79 6.52 17.73
N TYR A 86 6.15 6.29 16.45
CA TYR A 86 7.51 6.50 15.98
C TYR A 86 7.53 6.79 14.47
N ARG A 87 8.43 7.68 14.06
CA ARG A 87 8.69 7.99 12.64
C ARG A 87 10.19 8.18 12.43
N PHE A 88 10.68 7.75 11.27
CA PHE A 88 12.08 7.88 10.90
C PHE A 88 12.23 8.16 9.38
N PRO A 89 13.31 8.81 8.96
CA PRO A 89 13.65 8.95 7.54
C PRO A 89 14.17 7.62 7.00
N ASN A 90 13.90 7.34 5.73
CA ASN A 90 14.45 6.24 4.98
C ASN A 90 15.04 6.77 3.66
N GLY A 91 15.95 6.04 3.06
CA GLY A 91 16.56 6.40 1.79
C GLY A 91 17.62 5.42 1.36
N VAL A 92 17.98 5.50 0.07
CA VAL A 92 19.08 4.72 -0.46
C VAL A 92 20.43 5.34 -0.08
N THR A 93 21.45 4.49 0.05
CA THR A 93 22.85 4.89 0.20
C THR A 93 23.64 4.39 -1.00
N GLU A 94 24.66 5.15 -1.41
CA GLU A 94 25.58 4.71 -2.45
C GLU A 94 26.74 3.93 -1.83
N LEU A 95 26.97 2.72 -2.36
CA LEU A 95 28.08 1.85 -1.96
C LEU A 95 28.73 1.27 -3.22
N ASP A 96 30.00 1.56 -3.44
CA ASP A 96 30.77 1.05 -4.59
C ASP A 96 30.11 1.33 -5.96
N GLY A 97 29.46 2.48 -6.11
CA GLY A 97 28.76 2.89 -7.32
C GLY A 97 27.37 2.27 -7.52
N HIS A 98 26.84 1.62 -6.49
CA HIS A 98 25.51 1.02 -6.47
C HIS A 98 24.61 1.68 -5.43
N LEU A 99 23.32 1.75 -5.73
CA LEU A 99 22.30 2.18 -4.77
C LEU A 99 21.85 0.99 -3.91
N THR A 100 21.89 1.17 -2.59
CA THR A 100 21.67 0.09 -1.62
C THR A 100 20.75 0.53 -0.48
N TRP A 101 20.12 -0.43 0.19
CA TRP A 101 19.37 -0.23 1.44
C TRP A 101 20.23 -0.61 2.65
N ASP A 102 20.17 0.22 3.70
CA ASP A 102 20.73 -0.13 5.02
C ASP A 102 19.70 -0.95 5.81
N ILE A 103 19.71 -2.27 5.57
CA ILE A 103 18.74 -3.20 6.20
C ILE A 103 18.98 -3.38 7.71
N ASP A 104 20.19 -3.09 8.21
CA ASP A 104 20.46 -3.14 9.64
C ASP A 104 19.92 -1.91 10.34
N ALA A 105 20.04 -0.72 9.74
CA ALA A 105 19.38 0.49 10.24
C ALA A 105 17.86 0.32 10.23
N LEU A 106 17.27 -0.23 9.15
CA LEU A 106 15.82 -0.54 9.10
C LEU A 106 15.39 -1.48 10.21
N THR A 107 16.15 -2.56 10.45
CA THR A 107 15.90 -3.49 11.56
C THR A 107 15.96 -2.78 12.92
N GLY A 108 16.92 -1.87 13.10
CA GLY A 108 17.05 -1.03 14.29
C GLY A 108 15.82 -0.14 14.51
N HIS A 109 15.35 0.51 13.44
CA HIS A 109 14.14 1.35 13.49
C HIS A 109 12.88 0.56 13.82
N VAL A 110 12.73 -0.66 13.26
CA VAL A 110 11.61 -1.55 13.61
C VAL A 110 11.60 -1.84 15.11
N LYS A 111 12.73 -2.23 15.69
CA LYS A 111 12.85 -2.52 17.12
C LYS A 111 12.58 -1.28 18.00
N THR A 112 13.14 -0.14 17.63
CA THR A 112 12.89 1.13 18.35
C THR A 112 11.40 1.49 18.37
N GLY A 113 10.71 1.33 17.24
CA GLY A 113 9.27 1.61 17.18
C GLY A 113 8.43 0.63 18.01
N ILE A 114 8.83 -0.65 18.08
CA ILE A 114 8.20 -1.65 18.96
C ILE A 114 8.37 -1.23 20.45
N GLU A 115 9.57 -0.83 20.84
CA GLU A 115 9.84 -0.34 22.21
C GLU A 115 8.94 0.86 22.55
N ARG A 116 8.83 1.86 21.64
CA ARG A 116 7.97 3.03 21.82
C ARG A 116 6.49 2.66 21.96
N ALA A 117 6.01 1.71 21.13
CA ALA A 117 4.65 1.22 21.23
C ALA A 117 4.36 0.58 22.59
N ARG A 118 5.27 -0.26 23.06
CA ARG A 118 5.14 -0.94 24.38
C ARG A 118 5.27 0.02 25.56
N GLU A 119 6.19 0.97 25.51
CA GLU A 119 6.31 2.01 26.55
C GLU A 119 5.00 2.76 26.75
N LYS A 120 4.25 3.00 25.65
CA LYS A 120 3.04 3.81 25.70
C LYS A 120 1.75 3.04 25.94
N PHE A 121 1.61 1.87 25.30
CA PHE A 121 0.38 1.08 25.29
C PHE A 121 0.47 -0.21 26.10
N GLY A 122 1.65 -0.57 26.61
CA GLY A 122 1.87 -1.80 27.36
C GLY A 122 1.88 -3.03 26.45
N THR A 123 0.89 -3.89 26.59
CA THR A 123 0.79 -5.13 25.80
C THR A 123 0.29 -4.83 24.38
N ILE A 124 1.04 -5.27 23.40
CA ILE A 124 0.67 -5.27 21.99
C ILE A 124 0.35 -6.72 21.60
N GLU A 125 -0.81 -6.94 21.00
CA GLU A 125 -1.31 -8.27 20.63
C GLU A 125 -0.55 -8.87 19.46
N SER A 126 -0.37 -8.05 18.41
CA SER A 126 0.38 -8.44 17.22
C SER A 126 1.08 -7.25 16.56
N LEU A 127 2.04 -7.58 15.72
CA LEU A 127 2.70 -6.62 14.83
C LEU A 127 2.78 -7.19 13.41
N SER A 128 2.84 -6.27 12.45
CA SER A 128 3.11 -6.59 11.06
C SER A 128 3.93 -5.49 10.40
N VAL A 129 4.71 -5.87 9.37
CA VAL A 129 5.56 -4.95 8.62
C VAL A 129 5.14 -4.98 7.15
N ASP A 130 4.91 -3.82 6.57
CA ASP A 130 4.80 -3.64 5.13
C ASP A 130 5.86 -2.66 4.62
N THR A 131 6.29 -2.87 3.39
CA THR A 131 7.26 -2.01 2.72
C THR A 131 6.94 -1.89 1.23
N TRP A 132 7.81 -1.19 0.48
CA TRP A 132 7.79 -1.23 -0.99
C TRP A 132 8.02 -2.65 -1.51
N GLY A 133 7.64 -2.90 -2.75
CA GLY A 133 7.82 -4.18 -3.42
C GLY A 133 9.20 -4.37 -4.04
N VAL A 134 9.39 -5.47 -4.73
CA VAL A 134 10.46 -5.90 -5.63
C VAL A 134 11.84 -6.14 -5.02
N ASP A 135 12.20 -5.49 -3.93
CA ASP A 135 13.52 -5.61 -3.29
C ASP A 135 13.57 -6.70 -2.23
N TYR A 136 14.74 -7.29 -2.07
CA TYR A 136 14.92 -8.46 -1.23
C TYR A 136 16.34 -8.50 -0.60
N VAL A 137 16.46 -9.35 0.40
CA VAL A 137 17.73 -9.72 1.04
C VAL A 137 18.04 -11.19 0.71
N LEU A 138 19.23 -11.45 0.19
CA LEU A 138 19.74 -12.81 0.01
C LEU A 138 20.31 -13.34 1.32
N LEU A 139 20.08 -14.63 1.62
CA LEU A 139 20.60 -15.29 2.81
C LEU A 139 21.47 -16.50 2.46
N LYS A 140 22.58 -16.67 3.18
CA LYS A 140 23.38 -17.91 3.25
C LYS A 140 23.19 -18.52 4.63
N GLY A 141 22.33 -19.54 4.72
CA GLY A 141 21.84 -19.99 6.03
C GLY A 141 21.03 -18.86 6.69
N ASP A 142 21.53 -18.34 7.80
CA ASP A 142 20.86 -17.27 8.56
C ASP A 142 21.56 -15.90 8.40
N GLU A 143 22.65 -15.85 7.61
CA GLU A 143 23.42 -14.64 7.40
C GLU A 143 22.99 -13.89 6.14
N ALA A 144 22.73 -12.58 6.27
CA ALA A 144 22.42 -11.70 5.16
C ALA A 144 23.65 -11.49 4.26
N LEU A 145 23.42 -11.55 2.95
CA LEU A 145 24.46 -11.28 1.95
C LEU A 145 24.37 -9.82 1.49
N TYR A 146 25.36 -9.05 1.87
CA TYR A 146 25.47 -7.65 1.46
C TYR A 146 26.17 -7.48 0.09
N PRO A 147 25.91 -6.33 -0.62
CA PRO A 147 24.92 -5.31 -0.28
C PRO A 147 23.49 -5.77 -0.59
N CYS A 148 22.49 -5.13 0.07
CA CYS A 148 21.10 -5.20 -0.32
C CYS A 148 20.84 -4.11 -1.35
N TYR A 149 20.67 -4.46 -2.62
CA TYR A 149 20.48 -3.50 -3.69
C TYR A 149 19.10 -2.87 -3.66
N ALA A 150 19.04 -1.59 -4.01
CA ALA A 150 17.77 -0.87 -4.15
C ALA A 150 17.25 -0.98 -5.58
N TYR A 151 15.91 -0.98 -5.74
CA TYR A 151 15.27 -1.04 -7.06
C TYR A 151 15.65 0.11 -8.00
N ARG A 152 16.19 1.22 -7.46
CA ARG A 152 16.68 2.35 -8.24
C ARG A 152 18.10 2.16 -8.77
N ASP A 153 18.77 1.05 -8.44
CA ASP A 153 20.09 0.71 -8.95
C ASP A 153 20.00 0.28 -10.42
N SER A 154 20.94 0.77 -11.23
CA SER A 154 20.97 0.50 -12.67
C SER A 154 21.54 -0.88 -13.06
N ARG A 155 21.85 -1.74 -12.08
CA ARG A 155 22.49 -3.05 -12.32
C ARG A 155 21.69 -4.00 -13.22
N THR A 156 20.40 -3.75 -13.35
CA THR A 156 19.50 -4.54 -14.19
C THR A 156 19.41 -4.07 -15.64
N ASP A 157 19.79 -2.82 -15.95
CA ASP A 157 19.59 -2.23 -17.28
C ASP A 157 20.26 -3.05 -18.40
N SER A 158 21.45 -3.57 -18.13
CA SER A 158 22.24 -4.30 -19.12
C SER A 158 21.80 -5.75 -19.36
N ILE A 159 20.85 -6.29 -18.57
CA ILE A 159 20.46 -7.71 -18.65
C ILE A 159 19.04 -7.92 -19.16
N ILE A 160 18.26 -6.85 -19.37
CA ILE A 160 16.85 -6.92 -19.77
C ILE A 160 16.70 -7.69 -21.09
N ASP A 161 17.46 -7.32 -22.14
CA ASP A 161 17.41 -7.98 -23.44
C ASP A 161 17.80 -9.46 -23.35
N GLU A 162 18.73 -9.82 -22.48
CA GLU A 162 19.13 -11.21 -22.28
C GLU A 162 18.00 -12.02 -21.61
N VAL A 163 17.33 -11.45 -20.60
CA VAL A 163 16.16 -12.07 -19.97
C VAL A 163 15.06 -12.27 -21.00
N HIS A 164 14.77 -11.24 -21.83
CA HIS A 164 13.76 -11.34 -22.88
C HIS A 164 14.15 -12.29 -24.03
N GLY A 165 15.45 -12.53 -24.22
CA GLY A 165 15.95 -13.57 -25.11
C GLY A 165 15.73 -14.99 -24.60
N LYS A 166 15.54 -15.18 -23.28
CA LYS A 166 15.23 -16.49 -22.67
C LYS A 166 13.72 -16.72 -22.53
N ILE A 167 12.98 -15.69 -22.19
CA ILE A 167 11.53 -15.65 -22.13
C ILE A 167 11.06 -14.29 -22.62
N ALA A 168 10.32 -14.27 -23.76
CA ALA A 168 9.81 -13.02 -24.32
C ALA A 168 8.93 -12.28 -23.27
N PHE A 169 8.99 -10.94 -23.28
CA PHE A 169 8.20 -10.17 -22.30
C PHE A 169 6.70 -10.47 -22.40
N SER A 170 6.17 -10.66 -23.63
CA SER A 170 4.76 -11.04 -23.83
C SER A 170 4.41 -12.36 -23.13
N GLU A 171 5.30 -13.36 -23.16
CA GLU A 171 5.08 -14.60 -22.43
C GLU A 171 5.24 -14.42 -20.93
N LEU A 172 6.22 -13.63 -20.48
CA LEU A 172 6.39 -13.28 -19.07
C LEU A 172 5.15 -12.56 -18.51
N HIS A 173 4.64 -11.54 -19.23
CA HIS A 173 3.43 -10.84 -18.85
C HIS A 173 2.20 -11.75 -18.88
N ARG A 174 2.02 -12.56 -19.92
CA ARG A 174 0.91 -13.51 -19.99
C ARG A 174 0.89 -14.48 -18.83
N ARG A 175 2.05 -14.90 -18.33
CA ARG A 175 2.19 -15.84 -17.21
C ARG A 175 2.00 -15.18 -15.86
N THR A 176 2.58 -14.03 -15.67
CA THR A 176 2.63 -13.36 -14.34
C THR A 176 1.65 -12.19 -14.21
N GLY A 177 1.23 -11.61 -15.33
CA GLY A 177 0.37 -10.44 -15.36
C GLY A 177 1.05 -9.17 -14.88
N ILE A 178 2.37 -9.15 -14.74
CA ILE A 178 3.09 -8.02 -14.12
C ILE A 178 3.66 -7.09 -15.20
N GLN A 179 3.40 -5.79 -15.01
CA GLN A 179 3.92 -4.72 -15.87
C GLN A 179 5.45 -4.79 -15.99
N PHE A 180 5.97 -4.34 -17.11
CA PHE A 180 7.40 -4.15 -17.27
C PHE A 180 7.91 -3.01 -16.41
N GLN A 181 8.87 -3.33 -15.56
CA GLN A 181 9.74 -2.37 -14.90
C GLN A 181 11.15 -2.97 -14.84
N PRO A 182 12.22 -2.22 -15.17
CA PRO A 182 13.57 -2.76 -15.20
C PRO A 182 14.02 -3.31 -13.85
N PHE A 183 13.37 -2.91 -12.78
CA PHE A 183 13.66 -3.28 -11.42
C PHE A 183 12.79 -4.43 -10.86
N ASN A 184 11.92 -5.08 -11.65
CA ASN A 184 11.18 -6.24 -11.14
C ASN A 184 12.15 -7.31 -10.62
N THR A 185 11.76 -8.02 -9.57
CA THR A 185 12.59 -9.04 -8.89
C THR A 185 13.15 -10.09 -9.84
N VAL A 186 12.40 -10.42 -10.89
CA VAL A 186 12.83 -11.37 -11.94
C VAL A 186 14.15 -10.93 -12.60
N TYR A 187 14.29 -9.63 -12.89
CA TYR A 187 15.54 -9.08 -13.45
C TYR A 187 16.61 -8.97 -12.40
N GLN A 188 16.28 -8.57 -11.19
CA GLN A 188 17.23 -8.44 -10.09
C GLN A 188 17.87 -9.78 -9.72
N LEU A 189 17.07 -10.85 -9.57
CA LEU A 189 17.60 -12.20 -9.29
C LEU A 189 18.43 -12.74 -10.44
N TYR A 190 18.03 -12.45 -11.68
CA TYR A 190 18.86 -12.83 -12.83
C TYR A 190 20.21 -12.09 -12.87
N ALA A 191 20.24 -10.80 -12.53
CA ALA A 191 21.47 -10.04 -12.38
C ALA A 191 22.36 -10.61 -11.27
N ASP A 192 21.80 -10.96 -10.11
CA ASP A 192 22.53 -11.61 -9.02
C ASP A 192 23.09 -12.99 -9.43
N GLN A 193 22.33 -13.76 -10.22
CA GLN A 193 22.83 -15.04 -10.76
C GLN A 193 24.01 -14.83 -11.70
N LYS A 194 23.94 -13.89 -12.63
CA LYS A 194 25.04 -13.55 -13.54
C LYS A 194 26.29 -13.08 -12.80
N ALA A 195 26.10 -12.32 -11.73
CA ALA A 195 27.19 -11.86 -10.87
C ALA A 195 27.73 -12.97 -9.94
N GLY A 196 27.18 -14.19 -10.00
CA GLY A 196 27.59 -15.31 -9.13
C GLY A 196 27.16 -15.16 -7.67
N ARG A 197 26.33 -14.17 -7.35
CA ARG A 197 25.90 -13.89 -5.97
C ARG A 197 24.97 -14.97 -5.41
N LEU A 198 24.26 -15.72 -6.27
CA LEU A 198 23.38 -16.81 -5.83
C LEU A 198 24.13 -18.08 -5.42
N ALA A 199 25.46 -18.14 -5.56
CA ALA A 199 26.25 -19.30 -5.16
C ALA A 199 26.22 -19.50 -3.63
N GLY A 200 25.61 -20.62 -3.19
CA GLY A 200 25.44 -20.96 -1.78
C GLY A 200 24.36 -20.16 -1.05
N VAL A 201 23.57 -19.36 -1.77
CA VAL A 201 22.36 -18.72 -1.22
C VAL A 201 21.31 -19.79 -0.98
N THR A 202 20.69 -19.74 0.20
CA THR A 202 19.67 -20.69 0.63
C THR A 202 18.25 -20.11 0.59
N ASP A 203 18.12 -18.80 0.68
CA ASP A 203 16.86 -18.09 0.70
C ASP A 203 17.02 -16.66 0.13
N PHE A 204 15.95 -16.11 -0.41
CA PHE A 204 15.76 -14.68 -0.52
C PHE A 204 14.48 -14.29 0.19
N LEU A 205 14.47 -13.17 0.89
CA LEU A 205 13.31 -12.66 1.59
C LEU A 205 13.05 -11.23 1.10
N MET A 206 11.81 -10.93 0.73
CA MET A 206 11.46 -9.54 0.46
C MET A 206 11.73 -8.68 1.70
N ILE A 207 11.93 -7.39 1.54
CA ILE A 207 12.34 -6.52 2.66
C ILE A 207 11.46 -6.69 3.91
N PRO A 208 10.10 -6.65 3.82
CA PRO A 208 9.27 -6.80 5.02
C PRO A 208 9.38 -8.19 5.65
N GLU A 209 9.53 -9.22 4.84
CA GLU A 209 9.73 -10.60 5.29
C GLU A 209 11.06 -10.74 6.04
N TYR A 210 12.12 -10.12 5.50
CA TYR A 210 13.43 -10.10 6.19
C TYR A 210 13.35 -9.38 7.53
N LEU A 211 12.67 -8.24 7.61
CA LEU A 211 12.51 -7.50 8.86
C LEU A 211 11.74 -8.33 9.91
N MET A 212 10.67 -9.03 9.50
CA MET A 212 9.93 -9.94 10.38
C MET A 212 10.76 -11.19 10.75
N TYR A 213 11.54 -11.74 9.82
CA TYR A 213 12.50 -12.81 10.09
C TYR A 213 13.50 -12.41 11.19
N ARG A 214 14.01 -11.16 11.15
CA ARG A 214 14.94 -10.64 12.18
C ARG A 214 14.29 -10.51 13.57
N LEU A 215 12.98 -10.54 13.66
CA LEU A 215 12.23 -10.55 14.91
C LEU A 215 11.97 -11.98 15.41
N CYS A 216 11.31 -12.81 14.60
CA CYS A 216 10.78 -14.10 15.03
C CYS A 216 11.52 -15.34 14.48
N GLY A 217 12.52 -15.17 13.60
CA GLY A 217 13.29 -16.26 13.00
C GLY A 217 12.56 -17.06 11.91
N ALA A 218 11.33 -16.70 11.57
CA ALA A 218 10.56 -17.40 10.53
C ALA A 218 10.88 -16.83 9.14
N LYS A 219 11.27 -17.69 8.21
CA LYS A 219 11.47 -17.35 6.81
C LYS A 219 10.18 -17.61 6.05
N SER A 220 9.51 -16.55 5.62
CA SER A 220 8.22 -16.57 4.90
C SER A 220 8.33 -15.88 3.55
N HIS A 221 7.47 -16.27 2.59
CA HIS A 221 7.25 -15.53 1.35
C HIS A 221 5.78 -15.14 1.32
N GLU A 222 5.49 -13.85 1.36
CA GLU A 222 4.12 -13.34 1.38
C GLU A 222 3.64 -13.04 -0.04
N TYR A 223 2.42 -13.42 -0.33
CA TYR A 223 1.83 -13.42 -1.66
C TYR A 223 1.79 -12.04 -2.31
N THR A 224 1.33 -11.00 -1.59
CA THR A 224 1.10 -9.67 -2.21
C THR A 224 2.41 -9.00 -2.63
N ASN A 225 3.48 -9.16 -1.85
CA ASN A 225 4.79 -8.63 -2.18
C ASN A 225 5.48 -9.49 -3.26
N ALA A 226 5.42 -10.82 -3.14
CA ALA A 226 6.01 -11.71 -4.13
C ALA A 226 5.47 -11.47 -5.55
N THR A 227 4.18 -11.12 -5.68
CA THR A 227 3.58 -10.84 -7.01
C THR A 227 4.16 -9.62 -7.69
N THR A 228 4.76 -8.67 -6.98
CA THR A 228 5.36 -7.46 -7.59
C THR A 228 6.53 -7.80 -8.50
N GLY A 229 7.15 -8.97 -8.30
CA GLY A 229 8.44 -9.32 -8.86
C GLY A 229 8.43 -9.94 -10.25
N GLY A 230 7.27 -10.28 -10.83
CA GLY A 230 7.20 -10.96 -12.13
C GLY A 230 7.64 -12.43 -12.09
N LEU A 231 7.47 -13.11 -10.96
CA LEU A 231 7.87 -14.52 -10.74
C LEU A 231 6.72 -15.40 -10.26
N VAL A 232 5.56 -14.81 -9.97
CA VAL A 232 4.36 -15.54 -9.50
C VAL A 232 3.40 -15.71 -10.66
N SER A 233 2.91 -16.95 -10.85
CA SER A 233 1.93 -17.27 -11.89
C SER A 233 0.57 -16.65 -11.56
N ALA A 234 0.05 -15.84 -12.48
CA ALA A 234 -1.28 -15.26 -12.40
C ALA A 234 -2.39 -16.33 -12.39
N ALA A 235 -2.12 -17.52 -12.97
CA ALA A 235 -3.09 -18.61 -13.05
C ALA A 235 -3.19 -19.42 -11.76
N THR A 236 -2.06 -19.61 -11.04
CA THR A 236 -1.99 -20.52 -9.88
C THR A 236 -1.78 -19.79 -8.56
N SER A 237 -1.38 -18.52 -8.59
CA SER A 237 -0.96 -17.73 -7.40
C SER A 237 0.21 -18.36 -6.64
N GLU A 238 1.05 -19.13 -7.34
CA GLU A 238 2.29 -19.73 -6.85
C GLU A 238 3.47 -19.26 -7.71
N TYR A 239 4.69 -19.45 -7.26
CA TYR A 239 5.87 -19.18 -8.08
C TYR A 239 5.83 -19.96 -9.40
N ASP A 240 6.08 -19.27 -10.53
CA ASP A 240 6.03 -19.85 -11.86
C ASP A 240 7.31 -20.64 -12.17
N LYS A 241 7.20 -21.97 -12.08
CA LYS A 241 8.33 -22.88 -12.28
C LYS A 241 8.94 -22.79 -13.68
N GLU A 242 8.14 -22.46 -14.70
CA GLU A 242 8.64 -22.36 -16.07
C GLU A 242 9.45 -21.06 -16.25
N VAL A 243 9.02 -19.93 -15.65
CA VAL A 243 9.80 -18.69 -15.61
C VAL A 243 11.13 -18.92 -14.89
N ILE A 244 11.08 -19.54 -13.71
CA ILE A 244 12.25 -19.86 -12.89
C ILE A 244 13.24 -20.74 -13.67
N ALA A 245 12.74 -21.81 -14.32
CA ALA A 245 13.54 -22.74 -15.11
C ALA A 245 14.12 -22.07 -16.38
N ALA A 246 13.33 -21.25 -17.10
CA ALA A 246 13.80 -20.53 -18.29
C ALA A 246 14.98 -19.60 -17.99
N LEU A 247 14.96 -18.98 -16.81
CA LEU A 247 16.04 -18.11 -16.35
C LEU A 247 17.18 -18.87 -15.66
N GLY A 248 17.01 -20.17 -15.39
CA GLY A 248 17.97 -21.02 -14.68
C GLY A 248 18.15 -20.61 -13.21
N LEU A 249 17.17 -19.98 -12.59
CA LEU A 249 17.22 -19.62 -11.18
C LEU A 249 17.14 -20.87 -10.30
N PRO A 250 17.84 -20.89 -9.13
CA PRO A 250 17.80 -22.04 -8.24
C PRO A 250 16.39 -22.25 -7.66
N GLU A 251 15.72 -23.35 -8.00
CA GLU A 251 14.34 -23.65 -7.53
C GLU A 251 14.20 -23.64 -6.00
N GLY A 252 15.26 -24.04 -5.28
CA GLY A 252 15.25 -24.10 -3.82
C GLY A 252 15.09 -22.76 -3.11
N LEU A 253 15.22 -21.64 -3.83
CA LEU A 253 14.99 -20.29 -3.29
C LEU A 253 13.49 -19.97 -3.14
N PHE A 254 12.62 -20.63 -3.90
CA PHE A 254 11.21 -20.27 -4.02
C PHE A 254 10.34 -21.12 -3.08
N ARG A 255 10.10 -20.60 -1.88
CA ARG A 255 9.24 -21.23 -0.87
C ARG A 255 7.77 -21.10 -1.25
N PRO A 256 6.88 -21.98 -0.73
CA PRO A 256 5.45 -21.80 -0.88
C PRO A 256 5.01 -20.42 -0.37
N LEU A 257 4.15 -19.76 -1.14
CA LEU A 257 3.62 -18.44 -0.78
C LEU A 257 2.59 -18.55 0.35
N GLN A 258 2.65 -17.62 1.28
CA GLN A 258 1.72 -17.50 2.39
C GLN A 258 0.79 -16.30 2.16
N GLN A 259 -0.45 -16.43 2.61
CA GLN A 259 -1.46 -15.37 2.43
C GLN A 259 -1.43 -14.37 3.58
N PRO A 260 -1.85 -13.10 3.33
CA PRO A 260 -2.09 -12.14 4.39
C PRO A 260 -2.97 -12.70 5.51
N GLY A 261 -2.68 -12.34 6.75
CA GLY A 261 -3.33 -12.83 7.96
C GLY A 261 -2.68 -14.08 8.55
N THR A 262 -1.62 -14.63 7.94
CA THR A 262 -0.88 -15.77 8.48
C THR A 262 0.01 -15.32 9.65
N VAL A 263 -0.11 -15.99 10.81
CA VAL A 263 0.81 -15.83 11.94
C VAL A 263 2.05 -16.66 11.66
N ILE A 264 3.22 -16.03 11.59
CA ILE A 264 4.50 -16.70 11.26
C ILE A 264 5.39 -16.95 12.47
N GLY A 265 5.09 -16.37 13.62
CA GLY A 265 5.87 -16.54 14.83
C GLY A 265 5.47 -15.53 15.91
N GLU A 266 6.33 -15.41 16.89
CA GLU A 266 6.17 -14.46 18.00
C GLU A 266 7.47 -13.69 18.25
N TYR A 267 7.32 -12.45 18.68
CA TYR A 267 8.41 -11.61 19.16
C TYR A 267 8.02 -10.94 20.46
N GLU A 268 8.71 -11.29 21.56
CA GLU A 268 8.47 -10.74 22.90
C GLU A 268 6.99 -10.78 23.35
N GLY A 269 6.30 -11.88 23.03
CA GLY A 269 4.89 -12.10 23.39
C GLY A 269 3.89 -11.47 22.43
N MET A 270 4.34 -10.82 21.34
CA MET A 270 3.50 -10.30 20.26
C MET A 270 3.48 -11.29 19.10
N LYS A 271 2.32 -11.60 18.54
CA LYS A 271 2.22 -12.36 17.28
C LYS A 271 2.84 -11.55 16.15
N VAL A 272 3.65 -12.20 15.32
CA VAL A 272 4.15 -11.63 14.05
C VAL A 272 3.23 -12.12 12.93
N VAL A 273 2.50 -11.21 12.31
CA VAL A 273 1.46 -11.50 11.34
C VAL A 273 1.86 -10.96 9.97
N LEU A 274 1.66 -11.73 8.91
CA LEU A 274 1.77 -11.21 7.54
C LEU A 274 0.55 -10.35 7.25
N CYS A 275 0.72 -9.04 7.05
CA CYS A 275 -0.29 -8.20 6.39
C CYS A 275 -0.20 -8.41 4.86
N ALA A 276 -0.82 -7.56 4.05
CA ALA A 276 -0.43 -7.39 2.67
C ALA A 276 0.90 -6.63 2.69
N THR A 277 2.03 -7.35 2.63
CA THR A 277 3.35 -6.79 2.97
C THR A 277 3.90 -5.84 1.89
N HIS A 278 3.28 -5.77 0.71
CA HIS A 278 3.45 -4.66 -0.22
C HIS A 278 2.60 -3.47 0.26
N ASP A 279 3.21 -2.32 0.54
CA ASP A 279 2.57 -1.10 1.07
C ASP A 279 1.30 -0.69 0.30
N THR A 280 1.34 -0.79 -1.05
CA THR A 280 0.16 -0.53 -1.88
C THR A 280 -0.92 -1.60 -1.67
N GLY A 281 -0.55 -2.85 -1.43
CA GLY A 281 -1.50 -3.92 -1.08
C GLY A 281 -2.24 -3.60 0.21
N SER A 282 -1.52 -3.22 1.24
CA SER A 282 -2.09 -2.74 2.50
C SER A 282 -2.91 -1.46 2.30
N ALA A 283 -2.42 -0.49 1.50
CA ALA A 283 -3.17 0.74 1.23
C ALA A 283 -4.56 0.47 0.63
N VAL A 284 -4.64 -0.46 -0.32
CA VAL A 284 -5.92 -0.83 -0.97
C VAL A 284 -6.89 -1.51 0.02
N GLU A 285 -6.37 -2.28 1.00
CA GLU A 285 -7.19 -2.82 2.10
C GLU A 285 -7.69 -1.76 3.06
N GLY A 286 -6.91 -0.71 3.27
CA GLY A 286 -7.27 0.41 4.13
C GLY A 286 -8.30 1.37 3.53
N ILE A 287 -8.64 1.26 2.23
CA ILE A 287 -9.65 2.12 1.60
C ILE A 287 -11.05 1.58 1.91
N PRO A 288 -11.91 2.36 2.58
CA PRO A 288 -13.30 1.96 2.87
C PRO A 288 -14.19 2.13 1.61
N MET A 289 -13.93 1.31 0.59
CA MET A 289 -14.72 1.30 -0.65
C MET A 289 -16.03 0.55 -0.43
N GLU A 290 -17.16 1.21 -0.70
CA GLU A 290 -18.49 0.58 -0.65
C GLU A 290 -18.75 -0.29 -1.88
N GLU A 291 -18.17 0.06 -3.02
CA GLU A 291 -18.26 -0.65 -4.29
C GLU A 291 -16.86 -0.89 -4.88
N ASN A 292 -16.78 -1.81 -5.83
CA ASN A 292 -15.55 -2.00 -6.60
C ASN A 292 -15.36 -0.83 -7.57
N ALA A 293 -14.76 0.24 -7.07
CA ALA A 293 -14.44 1.45 -7.80
C ALA A 293 -12.93 1.56 -8.03
N PRO A 294 -12.48 2.35 -9.02
CA PRO A 294 -11.08 2.69 -9.16
C PRO A 294 -10.53 3.38 -7.91
N TYR A 295 -9.33 3.01 -7.54
CA TYR A 295 -8.55 3.71 -6.53
C TYR A 295 -7.32 4.36 -7.16
N ILE A 296 -6.84 5.44 -6.56
CA ILE A 296 -5.54 6.04 -6.85
C ILE A 296 -4.78 6.14 -5.52
N SER A 297 -3.71 5.38 -5.39
CA SER A 297 -2.72 5.59 -4.34
C SER A 297 -1.75 6.67 -4.82
N SER A 298 -1.99 7.91 -4.40
CA SER A 298 -1.29 9.10 -4.90
C SER A 298 -0.13 9.48 -3.99
N GLY A 299 1.07 9.10 -4.40
CA GLY A 299 2.35 9.43 -3.79
C GLY A 299 3.31 10.09 -4.78
N THR A 300 4.61 9.80 -4.69
CA THR A 300 5.61 10.17 -5.69
C THR A 300 5.21 9.63 -7.07
N TRP A 301 4.85 8.37 -7.14
CA TRP A 301 4.09 7.74 -8.20
C TRP A 301 2.61 7.70 -7.82
N SER A 302 1.74 7.52 -8.80
CA SER A 302 0.33 7.22 -8.60
C SER A 302 0.03 5.83 -9.14
N LEU A 303 -0.51 4.95 -8.30
CA LEU A 303 -0.99 3.65 -8.74
C LEU A 303 -2.52 3.72 -8.84
N LEU A 304 -3.01 3.64 -10.09
CA LEU A 304 -4.43 3.60 -10.40
C LEU A 304 -4.85 2.17 -10.68
N GLY A 305 -5.90 1.69 -10.06
CA GLY A 305 -6.37 0.33 -10.28
C GLY A 305 -7.73 0.02 -9.68
N ILE A 306 -8.11 -1.25 -9.82
CA ILE A 306 -9.32 -1.84 -9.22
C ILE A 306 -9.00 -3.19 -8.59
N LYS A 307 -9.91 -3.66 -7.74
CA LYS A 307 -9.93 -5.06 -7.28
C LYS A 307 -10.61 -5.94 -8.32
N THR A 308 -9.96 -7.02 -8.75
CA THR A 308 -10.53 -8.00 -9.68
C THR A 308 -10.50 -9.40 -9.09
N PRO A 309 -11.51 -10.25 -9.33
CA PRO A 309 -11.51 -11.63 -8.84
C PRO A 309 -10.53 -12.53 -9.59
N ARG A 310 -10.10 -12.11 -10.79
CA ARG A 310 -9.15 -12.85 -11.65
C ARG A 310 -8.21 -11.86 -12.32
N PRO A 311 -6.96 -12.26 -12.59
CA PRO A 311 -6.02 -11.43 -13.32
C PRO A 311 -6.49 -11.21 -14.77
N ILE A 312 -6.12 -10.06 -15.35
CA ILE A 312 -6.36 -9.69 -16.74
C ILE A 312 -4.99 -9.61 -17.43
N THR A 313 -4.66 -10.63 -18.22
CA THR A 313 -3.31 -10.81 -18.81
C THR A 313 -3.34 -10.89 -20.33
N ASP A 314 -4.32 -10.23 -20.95
CA ASP A 314 -4.46 -10.14 -22.39
C ASP A 314 -3.45 -9.18 -23.02
N GLU A 315 -3.35 -9.22 -24.35
CA GLU A 315 -2.44 -8.37 -25.13
C GLU A 315 -2.71 -6.87 -24.91
N ALA A 316 -3.96 -6.47 -24.72
CA ALA A 316 -4.30 -5.07 -24.44
C ALA A 316 -3.72 -4.59 -23.11
N SER A 317 -3.78 -5.45 -22.09
CA SER A 317 -3.19 -5.18 -20.77
C SER A 317 -1.66 -5.11 -20.83
N GLU A 318 -1.02 -6.00 -21.61
CA GLU A 318 0.43 -5.99 -21.84
C GLU A 318 0.87 -4.70 -22.53
N LEU A 319 0.28 -4.39 -23.69
CA LEU A 319 0.63 -3.21 -24.49
C LEU A 319 0.45 -1.90 -23.74
N ALA A 320 -0.55 -1.84 -22.88
CA ALA A 320 -0.83 -0.69 -22.04
C ALA A 320 -0.09 -0.70 -20.70
N ASN A 321 0.75 -1.71 -20.46
CA ASN A 321 1.59 -1.88 -19.26
C ASN A 321 0.77 -1.91 -17.96
N TRP A 322 -0.31 -2.68 -17.94
CA TRP A 322 -1.08 -2.97 -16.72
C TRP A 322 -0.47 -4.13 -15.93
N SER A 323 -0.65 -4.11 -14.62
CA SER A 323 -0.13 -5.08 -13.67
C SER A 323 -1.26 -5.77 -12.90
N ASN A 324 -1.08 -7.06 -12.56
CA ASN A 324 -2.01 -7.85 -11.76
C ASN A 324 -1.33 -8.30 -10.47
N GLU A 325 -1.14 -7.40 -9.54
CA GLU A 325 -0.52 -7.73 -8.26
C GLU A 325 -1.53 -8.35 -7.28
N GLY A 326 -1.03 -9.15 -6.35
CA GLY A 326 -1.86 -9.81 -5.33
C GLY A 326 -2.48 -8.83 -4.34
N GLY A 327 -3.70 -9.11 -3.92
CA GLY A 327 -4.42 -8.51 -2.81
C GLY A 327 -4.89 -9.58 -1.83
N VAL A 328 -5.72 -9.24 -0.87
CA VAL A 328 -6.29 -10.15 0.13
C VAL A 328 -7.50 -10.87 -0.45
N GLY A 329 -7.26 -11.98 -1.17
CA GLY A 329 -8.32 -12.76 -1.84
C GLY A 329 -8.81 -12.18 -3.18
N TYR A 330 -8.07 -11.25 -3.76
CA TYR A 330 -8.34 -10.66 -5.08
C TYR A 330 -7.02 -10.27 -5.76
N ASN A 331 -7.09 -9.83 -7.02
CA ASN A 331 -5.96 -9.21 -7.73
C ASN A 331 -6.17 -7.70 -7.81
N ARG A 332 -5.09 -6.95 -7.68
CA ARG A 332 -5.02 -5.52 -7.94
C ARG A 332 -4.66 -5.33 -9.41
N TYR A 333 -5.65 -5.16 -10.28
CA TYR A 333 -5.41 -4.77 -11.66
C TYR A 333 -5.13 -3.28 -11.70
N GLN A 334 -3.88 -2.91 -11.85
CA GLN A 334 -3.41 -1.55 -11.63
C GLN A 334 -2.31 -1.14 -12.61
N LYS A 335 -2.15 0.17 -12.75
CA LYS A 335 -1.12 0.80 -13.58
C LYS A 335 -0.37 1.84 -12.78
N ASN A 336 0.95 1.81 -12.89
CA ASN A 336 1.79 2.84 -12.33
C ASN A 336 1.86 4.01 -13.30
N ILE A 337 1.49 5.19 -12.85
CA ILE A 337 1.49 6.43 -13.61
C ILE A 337 2.20 7.52 -12.83
N MET A 338 2.62 8.57 -13.54
CA MET A 338 3.28 9.70 -12.90
C MET A 338 2.41 10.30 -11.78
N GLY A 339 3.03 10.63 -10.67
CA GLY A 339 2.37 11.20 -9.51
C GLY A 339 2.94 12.55 -9.09
N MET A 340 2.99 12.78 -7.79
CA MET A 340 3.45 14.05 -7.21
C MET A 340 4.94 14.33 -7.43
N TRP A 341 5.69 13.44 -8.06
CA TRP A 341 7.08 13.65 -8.45
C TRP A 341 7.27 14.94 -9.24
N LEU A 342 6.41 15.19 -10.25
CA LEU A 342 6.46 16.44 -11.04
C LEU A 342 6.39 17.68 -10.14
N VAL A 343 5.41 17.67 -9.25
CA VAL A 343 5.13 18.79 -8.32
C VAL A 343 6.28 18.96 -7.32
N ASN A 344 6.78 17.85 -6.75
CA ASN A 344 7.87 17.89 -5.79
C ASN A 344 9.17 18.41 -6.41
N ARG A 345 9.50 17.98 -7.63
CA ARG A 345 10.67 18.46 -8.36
C ARG A 345 10.54 19.93 -8.74
N LEU A 346 9.42 20.34 -9.32
CA LEU A 346 9.17 21.76 -9.61
C LEU A 346 9.28 22.62 -8.36
N ARG A 347 8.73 22.17 -7.21
CA ARG A 347 8.85 22.89 -5.95
C ARG A 347 10.30 23.07 -5.54
N SER A 348 11.09 21.99 -5.57
CA SER A 348 12.50 22.04 -5.16
C SER A 348 13.35 22.96 -6.03
N GLU A 349 12.98 23.14 -7.31
CA GLU A 349 13.71 23.97 -8.27
C GLU A 349 13.23 25.42 -8.26
N LEU A 350 11.92 25.67 -8.26
CA LEU A 350 11.35 27.00 -8.48
C LEU A 350 10.98 27.74 -7.19
N CYS A 351 10.65 27.02 -6.11
CA CYS A 351 10.16 27.65 -4.89
C CYS A 351 10.33 26.76 -3.64
N PRO A 352 11.57 26.38 -3.27
CA PRO A 352 11.84 25.44 -2.19
C PRO A 352 11.28 25.88 -0.83
N ASP A 353 11.17 27.17 -0.60
CA ASP A 353 10.70 27.75 0.66
C ASP A 353 9.17 27.83 0.78
N LYS A 354 8.43 27.70 -0.34
CA LYS A 354 6.96 27.77 -0.31
C LYS A 354 6.33 26.51 0.26
N GLN A 355 5.25 26.72 1.03
CA GLN A 355 4.41 25.65 1.50
C GLN A 355 3.48 25.15 0.38
N PHE A 356 3.08 23.88 0.41
CA PHE A 356 2.20 23.30 -0.62
C PHE A 356 0.87 24.05 -0.77
N GLY A 357 0.31 24.59 0.32
CA GLY A 357 -0.92 25.39 0.26
C GLY A 357 -0.77 26.68 -0.55
N GLU A 358 0.40 27.36 -0.48
CA GLU A 358 0.70 28.55 -1.26
C GLU A 358 0.83 28.23 -2.75
N ILE A 359 1.52 27.12 -3.06
CA ILE A 359 1.69 26.61 -4.43
C ILE A 359 0.34 26.29 -5.06
N VAL A 360 -0.53 25.60 -4.33
CA VAL A 360 -1.88 25.26 -4.78
C VAL A 360 -2.70 26.52 -5.07
N ALA A 361 -2.64 27.53 -4.18
CA ALA A 361 -3.35 28.80 -4.36
C ALA A 361 -2.86 29.55 -5.61
N GLU A 362 -1.55 29.58 -5.88
CA GLU A 362 -0.98 30.19 -7.09
C GLU A 362 -1.40 29.43 -8.36
N ALA A 363 -1.39 28.10 -8.31
CA ALA A 363 -1.85 27.26 -9.43
C ALA A 363 -3.36 27.46 -9.72
N GLU A 364 -4.19 27.61 -8.70
CA GLU A 364 -5.62 27.93 -8.85
C GLU A 364 -5.86 29.33 -9.44
N ALA A 365 -5.06 30.31 -9.05
CA ALA A 365 -5.17 31.67 -9.56
C ALA A 365 -4.65 31.82 -11.01
N SER A 366 -3.76 30.94 -11.44
CA SER A 366 -3.24 30.91 -12.81
C SER A 366 -4.35 30.60 -13.82
N ARG A 367 -4.19 31.10 -15.06
CA ARG A 367 -5.06 30.82 -16.21
C ARG A 367 -4.35 30.04 -17.31
N TYR A 368 -3.18 29.50 -17.01
CA TYR A 368 -2.40 28.72 -17.96
C TYR A 368 -3.13 27.46 -18.36
N GLU A 369 -3.24 27.20 -19.68
CA GLU A 369 -4.11 26.14 -20.20
C GLU A 369 -3.34 24.95 -20.85
N GLU A 370 -2.06 25.14 -21.24
CA GLU A 370 -1.31 24.04 -21.83
C GLU A 370 -1.00 22.95 -20.81
N THR A 371 -0.82 21.74 -21.33
CA THR A 371 -0.51 20.53 -20.56
C THR A 371 0.58 19.74 -21.27
N VAL A 372 1.24 18.84 -20.53
CA VAL A 372 2.23 17.90 -21.04
C VAL A 372 1.73 16.47 -20.88
N ASP A 373 2.29 15.54 -21.62
CA ASP A 373 2.15 14.12 -21.26
C ASP A 373 2.97 13.83 -20.00
N ALA A 374 2.29 13.76 -18.85
CA ALA A 374 2.93 13.54 -17.56
C ALA A 374 3.75 12.24 -17.51
N ASN A 375 3.42 11.23 -18.32
CA ASN A 375 4.10 9.94 -18.36
C ASN A 375 5.25 9.87 -19.37
N ALA A 376 5.52 10.96 -20.12
CA ALA A 376 6.61 10.99 -21.07
C ALA A 376 7.97 10.79 -20.39
N ASN A 377 8.89 10.07 -21.05
CA ASN A 377 10.22 9.77 -20.55
C ASN A 377 11.03 11.02 -20.13
N ALA A 378 10.73 12.18 -20.74
CA ALA A 378 11.36 13.45 -20.40
C ALA A 378 11.16 13.88 -18.93
N PHE A 379 10.12 13.36 -18.26
CA PHE A 379 9.77 13.72 -16.88
C PHE A 379 10.19 12.68 -15.83
N LEU A 380 10.74 11.53 -16.26
CA LEU A 380 11.12 10.45 -15.33
C LEU A 380 12.29 10.86 -14.41
N ALA A 381 13.36 11.39 -14.99
CA ALA A 381 14.54 11.79 -14.25
C ALA A 381 15.30 12.93 -14.95
N PRO A 382 14.68 14.10 -15.23
CA PRO A 382 15.37 15.20 -15.85
C PRO A 382 16.37 15.86 -14.88
N ASP A 383 17.44 16.44 -15.43
CA ASP A 383 18.35 17.28 -14.66
C ASP A 383 17.62 18.49 -14.05
N SER A 384 16.73 19.11 -14.85
CA SER A 384 15.80 20.14 -14.41
C SER A 384 14.39 19.82 -14.89
N MET A 385 13.46 19.75 -13.96
CA MET A 385 12.05 19.54 -14.25
C MET A 385 11.44 20.75 -14.95
N ALA A 386 11.78 21.98 -14.52
CA ALA A 386 11.30 23.20 -15.18
C ALA A 386 11.75 23.25 -16.64
N ALA A 387 13.02 22.95 -16.93
CA ALA A 387 13.52 22.90 -18.30
C ALA A 387 12.83 21.80 -19.15
N ALA A 388 12.48 20.67 -18.55
CA ALA A 388 11.72 19.62 -19.23
C ALA A 388 10.30 20.09 -19.62
N PHE A 389 9.63 20.85 -18.73
CA PHE A 389 8.35 21.51 -19.05
C PHE A 389 8.52 22.51 -20.18
N ASP A 390 9.52 23.42 -20.08
CA ASP A 390 9.79 24.41 -21.11
C ASP A 390 10.03 23.80 -22.49
N ALA A 391 10.71 22.68 -22.54
CA ALA A 391 10.99 21.97 -23.79
C ALA A 391 9.73 21.28 -24.39
N ALA A 392 8.76 20.92 -23.56
CA ALA A 392 7.56 20.20 -23.98
C ALA A 392 6.38 21.13 -24.32
N LEU A 393 6.42 22.40 -23.90
CA LEU A 393 5.33 23.36 -24.05
C LEU A 393 5.58 24.32 -25.23
N SER A 394 4.50 24.69 -25.91
CA SER A 394 4.56 25.68 -27.00
C SER A 394 4.49 27.11 -26.49
N GLU A 395 3.76 27.36 -25.42
CA GLU A 395 3.70 28.61 -24.69
C GLU A 395 4.44 28.47 -23.36
N GLN A 396 5.43 29.32 -23.13
CA GLN A 396 6.24 29.24 -21.90
C GLN A 396 5.44 29.70 -20.68
N PRO A 397 5.49 28.97 -19.53
CA PRO A 397 4.90 29.44 -18.29
C PRO A 397 5.49 30.80 -17.86
N GLY A 398 4.62 31.77 -17.61
CA GLY A 398 5.03 33.13 -17.23
C GLY A 398 5.23 33.33 -15.73
N SER A 399 4.83 32.34 -14.93
CA SER A 399 4.89 32.39 -13.46
C SER A 399 5.06 30.99 -12.85
N VAL A 400 5.48 30.95 -11.58
CA VAL A 400 5.54 29.71 -10.81
C VAL A 400 4.17 29.02 -10.77
N GLY A 401 3.09 29.79 -10.60
CA GLY A 401 1.71 29.26 -10.61
C GLY A 401 1.34 28.56 -11.92
N ASP A 402 1.88 29.02 -13.07
CA ASP A 402 1.60 28.42 -14.38
C ASP A 402 2.22 27.02 -14.51
N TYR A 403 3.48 26.84 -14.04
CA TYR A 403 4.12 25.52 -14.01
C TYR A 403 3.31 24.51 -13.17
N PHE A 404 2.86 24.93 -12.00
CA PHE A 404 2.10 24.04 -11.13
C PHE A 404 0.69 23.77 -11.65
N ARG A 405 0.03 24.76 -12.26
CA ARG A 405 -1.26 24.55 -12.93
C ARG A 405 -1.12 23.56 -14.07
N CYS A 406 -0.11 23.73 -14.93
CA CYS A 406 0.22 22.79 -16.00
C CYS A 406 0.44 21.39 -15.43
N ALA A 407 1.27 21.23 -14.40
CA ALA A 407 1.56 19.94 -13.79
C ALA A 407 0.29 19.26 -13.21
N TYR A 408 -0.54 19.99 -12.46
CA TYR A 408 -1.78 19.41 -11.91
C TYR A 408 -2.79 19.03 -12.97
N ARG A 409 -2.95 19.86 -14.01
CA ARG A 409 -3.84 19.53 -15.14
C ARG A 409 -3.33 18.31 -15.91
N SER A 410 -2.02 18.23 -16.16
CA SER A 410 -1.38 17.08 -16.82
C SER A 410 -1.57 15.79 -16.03
N LEU A 411 -1.45 15.83 -14.71
CA LEU A 411 -1.73 14.69 -13.85
C LEU A 411 -3.21 14.28 -13.91
N ALA A 412 -4.14 15.24 -13.87
CA ALA A 412 -5.57 14.95 -13.95
C ALA A 412 -5.96 14.30 -15.29
N LEU A 413 -5.36 14.76 -16.41
CA LEU A 413 -5.55 14.14 -17.71
C LEU A 413 -4.96 12.72 -17.78
N SER A 414 -3.77 12.51 -17.20
CA SER A 414 -3.17 11.17 -17.10
C SER A 414 -4.06 10.20 -16.32
N TYR A 415 -4.71 10.68 -15.24
CA TYR A 415 -5.68 9.88 -14.48
C TYR A 415 -6.93 9.58 -15.32
N MET A 416 -7.43 10.57 -16.07
CA MET A 416 -8.56 10.37 -16.99
C MET A 416 -8.25 9.30 -18.03
N ASP A 417 -7.09 9.39 -18.71
CA ASP A 417 -6.67 8.43 -19.72
C ASP A 417 -6.58 7.01 -19.16
N ALA A 418 -5.99 6.87 -17.96
CA ALA A 418 -5.86 5.59 -17.29
C ALA A 418 -7.23 5.02 -16.85
N VAL A 419 -8.18 5.85 -16.39
CA VAL A 419 -9.55 5.42 -16.07
C VAL A 419 -10.28 4.96 -17.30
N GLN A 420 -10.21 5.71 -18.42
CA GLN A 420 -10.84 5.32 -19.68
C GLN A 420 -10.26 4.01 -20.25
N GLU A 421 -8.96 3.82 -20.10
CA GLU A 421 -8.29 2.57 -20.49
C GLU A 421 -8.76 1.41 -19.61
N LEU A 422 -8.85 1.64 -18.30
CA LEU A 422 -9.39 0.67 -17.33
C LEU A 422 -10.82 0.25 -17.69
N GLU A 423 -11.68 1.22 -18.04
CA GLU A 423 -13.06 0.96 -18.46
C GLU A 423 -13.14 0.14 -19.75
N ARG A 424 -12.26 0.44 -20.73
CA ARG A 424 -12.16 -0.37 -21.95
C ARG A 424 -11.71 -1.80 -21.65
N ASN A 425 -10.67 -1.98 -20.84
CA ASN A 425 -10.10 -3.30 -20.52
C ASN A 425 -11.04 -4.17 -19.69
N THR A 426 -11.86 -3.55 -18.86
CA THR A 426 -12.81 -4.28 -17.98
C THR A 426 -14.22 -4.38 -18.53
N GLY A 427 -14.56 -3.58 -19.55
CA GLY A 427 -15.92 -3.46 -20.09
C GLY A 427 -16.91 -2.88 -19.07
N ARG A 428 -16.46 -2.09 -18.08
CA ARG A 428 -17.26 -1.52 -17.00
C ARG A 428 -17.07 -0.01 -16.95
N GLU A 429 -18.13 0.70 -16.60
CA GLU A 429 -18.08 2.12 -16.23
C GLU A 429 -18.10 2.27 -14.71
N TYR A 430 -17.41 3.29 -14.22
CA TYR A 430 -17.31 3.57 -12.78
C TYR A 430 -17.87 4.95 -12.47
N GLY A 431 -18.60 5.09 -11.36
CA GLY A 431 -19.22 6.36 -10.95
C GLY A 431 -18.32 7.22 -10.05
N ALA A 432 -17.33 6.61 -9.41
CA ALA A 432 -16.46 7.28 -8.45
C ALA A 432 -15.03 6.77 -8.54
N ILE A 433 -14.07 7.58 -8.04
CA ILE A 433 -12.65 7.25 -7.89
C ILE A 433 -12.25 7.56 -6.45
N TYR A 434 -11.64 6.60 -5.77
CA TYR A 434 -11.11 6.79 -4.42
C TYR A 434 -9.65 7.18 -4.48
N ILE A 435 -9.27 8.31 -3.89
CA ILE A 435 -7.88 8.78 -3.85
C ILE A 435 -7.38 8.74 -2.42
N VAL A 436 -6.25 8.04 -2.20
CA VAL A 436 -5.55 7.95 -0.92
C VAL A 436 -4.10 8.43 -1.05
N GLY A 437 -3.40 8.52 0.07
CA GLY A 437 -2.00 8.98 0.12
C GLY A 437 -1.86 10.50 0.15
N GLY A 438 -0.63 10.97 -0.09
CA GLY A 438 -0.29 12.39 0.02
C GLY A 438 -1.08 13.30 -0.93
N GLY A 439 -1.32 12.84 -2.16
CA GLY A 439 -2.08 13.57 -3.17
C GLY A 439 -3.54 13.77 -2.82
N ALA A 440 -4.14 12.90 -2.01
CA ALA A 440 -5.53 13.07 -1.53
C ALA A 440 -5.75 14.39 -0.77
N LYS A 441 -4.69 14.96 -0.20
CA LYS A 441 -4.74 16.25 0.52
C LYS A 441 -4.80 17.45 -0.42
N ASN A 442 -4.58 17.26 -1.72
CA ASN A 442 -4.57 18.32 -2.71
C ASN A 442 -5.97 18.49 -3.33
N ALA A 443 -6.77 19.40 -2.75
CA ALA A 443 -8.14 19.65 -3.21
C ALA A 443 -8.20 20.15 -4.67
N PHE A 444 -7.18 20.87 -5.15
CA PHE A 444 -7.13 21.38 -6.52
C PHE A 444 -6.94 20.22 -7.51
N LEU A 445 -5.98 19.33 -7.28
CA LEU A 445 -5.79 18.14 -8.11
C LEU A 445 -7.03 17.23 -8.12
N ASN A 446 -7.65 17.03 -6.93
CA ASN A 446 -8.86 16.23 -6.81
C ASN A 446 -10.01 16.80 -7.65
N ARG A 447 -10.23 18.13 -7.62
CA ARG A 447 -11.23 18.80 -8.45
C ARG A 447 -10.91 18.68 -9.94
N LEU A 448 -9.67 18.92 -10.34
CA LEU A 448 -9.25 18.75 -11.73
C LEU A 448 -9.44 17.30 -12.23
N THR A 449 -9.20 16.31 -11.36
CA THR A 449 -9.43 14.90 -11.65
C THR A 449 -10.92 14.63 -11.84
N GLU A 450 -11.80 15.18 -10.98
CA GLU A 450 -13.25 15.07 -11.10
C GLU A 450 -13.75 15.71 -12.41
N GLU A 451 -13.26 16.92 -12.73
CA GLU A 451 -13.59 17.64 -13.97
C GLU A 451 -13.13 16.86 -15.21
N ALA A 452 -11.91 16.35 -15.23
CA ALA A 452 -11.35 15.62 -16.37
C ALA A 452 -12.05 14.27 -16.59
N THR A 453 -12.28 13.52 -15.53
CA THR A 453 -12.85 12.16 -15.63
C THR A 453 -14.37 12.15 -15.72
N GLY A 454 -15.05 13.22 -15.28
CA GLY A 454 -16.50 13.26 -15.11
C GLY A 454 -17.01 12.33 -14.00
N LYS A 455 -16.13 11.84 -13.12
CA LYS A 455 -16.45 10.89 -12.06
C LYS A 455 -16.27 11.54 -10.69
N LYS A 456 -17.10 11.17 -9.73
CA LYS A 456 -16.98 11.66 -8.36
C LYS A 456 -15.64 11.25 -7.76
N VAL A 457 -14.88 12.21 -7.25
CA VAL A 457 -13.63 11.96 -6.50
C VAL A 457 -13.94 11.88 -5.01
N VAL A 458 -13.59 10.73 -4.40
CA VAL A 458 -13.67 10.50 -2.96
C VAL A 458 -12.22 10.54 -2.42
N ALA A 459 -11.78 11.71 -2.02
CA ALA A 459 -10.44 11.90 -1.49
C ALA A 459 -10.40 11.57 0.01
N LEU A 460 -9.58 10.61 0.38
CA LEU A 460 -9.42 10.13 1.74
C LEU A 460 -7.98 10.41 2.21
N PRO A 461 -7.73 11.51 2.93
CA PRO A 461 -6.41 11.86 3.44
C PRO A 461 -6.04 11.02 4.67
N ILE A 462 -6.19 9.70 4.55
CA ILE A 462 -5.93 8.71 5.59
C ILE A 462 -4.56 8.05 5.38
N GLU A 463 -4.05 7.47 6.43
CA GLU A 463 -2.86 6.62 6.41
C GLU A 463 -3.27 5.20 5.97
N ALA A 464 -3.71 5.08 4.71
CA ALA A 464 -4.38 3.89 4.18
C ALA A 464 -3.55 2.62 4.35
N THR A 465 -2.23 2.69 4.14
CA THR A 465 -1.30 1.56 4.30
C THR A 465 -1.37 0.99 5.73
N ALA A 466 -1.15 1.85 6.72
CA ALA A 466 -1.20 1.42 8.12
C ALA A 466 -2.59 0.92 8.54
N LEU A 467 -3.67 1.56 8.04
CA LEU A 467 -5.05 1.12 8.31
C LEU A 467 -5.32 -0.28 7.73
N GLY A 468 -4.87 -0.56 6.51
CA GLY A 468 -5.02 -1.88 5.91
C GLY A 468 -4.20 -2.95 6.60
N ASN A 469 -2.96 -2.62 6.99
CA ASN A 469 -2.11 -3.49 7.80
C ASN A 469 -2.82 -3.86 9.13
N LEU A 470 -3.30 -2.87 9.88
CA LEU A 470 -4.04 -3.08 11.14
C LEU A 470 -5.33 -3.87 10.94
N LYS A 471 -6.09 -3.58 9.89
CA LYS A 471 -7.32 -4.30 9.56
C LYS A 471 -7.06 -5.80 9.39
N ILE A 472 -6.04 -6.16 8.61
CA ILE A 472 -5.68 -7.57 8.37
C ILE A 472 -5.30 -8.26 9.69
N GLN A 473 -4.56 -7.60 10.58
CA GLN A 473 -4.21 -8.14 11.89
C GLN A 473 -5.46 -8.39 12.75
N MET A 474 -6.41 -7.45 12.77
CA MET A 474 -7.62 -7.52 13.61
C MET A 474 -8.67 -8.52 13.10
N GLU A 475 -8.79 -8.72 11.78
CA GLU A 475 -9.78 -9.63 11.18
C GLU A 475 -9.42 -11.11 11.32
N ARG A 476 -8.20 -11.43 11.74
CA ARG A 476 -7.70 -12.81 11.85
C ARG A 476 -7.61 -13.33 13.29
N GLU A 477 -8.10 -12.58 14.24
CA GLU A 477 -8.37 -13.03 15.60
C GLU A 477 -9.83 -13.57 15.70
#